data_a6bbfd05744951c6a4ae660196995c15
#
_entry.id   a6bbfd05744951c6a4ae660196995c15
#
_cell.length_a   1.000
_cell.length_b   1.000
_cell.length_c   1.000
_cell.angle_alpha   90.00
_cell.angle_beta   90.00
_cell.angle_gamma   90.00
#
_symmetry.space_group_name_H-M   'P 1'
#
loop_
_entity.id
_entity.type
_entity.pdbx_description
1 polymer ?
#
loop_
_entity_poly.entity_id
_entity_poly.type
_entity_poly.pdbx_seq_one_letter_code
_entity_poly.pdbx_strand_id
1 'polypeptide(L)'
;MPFSTLINPVTPPIQFMKTICLLIVALAVGAPAIAQVHDGQFPVQSNLRAGVAKVDITPTKVAGIETVGHRRIVSGLRDPLRAGVLLLDDGETKAAIVTMDLINVYDVMVRLVREQIEAATGVPAANIMVTASHNHSGPPCKEDSPYVREVAQKIGMAAKRAAAEMRTVNVGYGEDEIRFNINRRKVVDGRAVVWLNPDGPNDPRVKVLRFDDGRSLTPMAVLMHAVCHPCFFTWGDKGTQPFAKGYPKMSADFPGDAQTFVELNYGNRTSALFLQGCAGDIRPNLPGFPYRCADEADMQWAGRGLGGAVVRSLSDGVRREKLRERPIYYPIRVASEVVSLPGKEDDVQAELMAMKIGPYLFLTMPGEPMVEYGFAIEKAIGPRAQPIIVGYANGAIGYIATTESYAVGGYEPKASPLVPEAQPLVLKALGRLADKVIGDVFESFSKHPKDLLKREAAEKARLGKSNN
;
A
#
# COMPACT_ATOMS: atom_id res chain seq x y z
N MET A 1 -74.49 10.62 -15.84
CA MET A 1 -74.82 11.91 -15.21
C MET A 1 -73.57 12.45 -14.60
N PRO A 2 -73.10 13.64 -15.02
CA PRO A 2 -71.84 14.21 -14.55
C PRO A 2 -72.05 15.19 -13.40
N PHE A 3 -71.18 15.22 -12.42
CA PHE A 3 -71.09 16.38 -11.52
C PHE A 3 -69.73 17.04 -11.75
N SER A 4 -69.76 18.18 -12.40
CA SER A 4 -68.69 19.16 -12.48
C SER A 4 -68.74 20.06 -11.25
N THR A 5 -67.63 20.19 -10.52
CA THR A 5 -67.42 21.26 -9.55
C THR A 5 -66.20 22.08 -9.95
N LEU A 6 -66.50 23.30 -10.39
CA LEU A 6 -65.55 24.39 -10.65
C LEU A 6 -64.96 24.87 -9.32
N ILE A 7 -63.63 24.86 -9.20
CA ILE A 7 -62.89 25.54 -8.13
C ILE A 7 -62.26 26.78 -8.76
N ASN A 8 -62.69 27.94 -8.35
CA ASN A 8 -62.12 29.24 -8.68
C ASN A 8 -60.72 29.39 -8.04
N PRO A 9 -59.71 29.93 -8.72
CA PRO A 9 -58.43 30.24 -8.11
C PRO A 9 -58.53 31.52 -7.27
N VAL A 10 -58.29 31.43 -6.00
CA VAL A 10 -58.09 32.56 -5.11
C VAL A 10 -56.64 33.07 -5.23
N THR A 11 -56.49 34.22 -5.84
CA THR A 11 -55.19 34.95 -5.88
C THR A 11 -54.92 35.60 -4.50
N PRO A 12 -53.79 35.37 -3.85
CA PRO A 12 -53.44 36.04 -2.61
C PRO A 12 -53.06 37.49 -2.87
N PRO A 13 -53.29 38.41 -1.91
CA PRO A 13 -53.05 39.84 -2.10
C PRO A 13 -51.53 40.15 -2.17
N ILE A 14 -51.21 41.10 -3.02
CA ILE A 14 -49.87 41.57 -3.40
C ILE A 14 -48.97 41.94 -2.19
N GLN A 15 -49.55 42.19 -1.03
CA GLN A 15 -48.81 42.53 0.21
C GLN A 15 -48.03 41.35 0.82
N PHE A 16 -48.48 40.10 0.56
CA PHE A 16 -47.80 38.91 1.08
C PHE A 16 -46.52 38.57 0.27
N MET A 17 -46.49 38.92 -1.01
CA MET A 17 -45.32 38.68 -1.88
C MET A 17 -44.13 39.63 -1.54
N LYS A 18 -44.38 40.85 -1.06
CA LYS A 18 -43.28 41.75 -0.70
C LYS A 18 -42.55 41.34 0.61
N THR A 19 -43.24 40.70 1.55
CA THR A 19 -42.62 40.22 2.78
C THR A 19 -41.81 38.94 2.57
N ILE A 20 -42.23 38.06 1.64
CA ILE A 20 -41.50 36.86 1.33
C ILE A 20 -40.20 37.19 0.53
N CYS A 21 -40.26 38.14 -0.42
CA CYS A 21 -39.07 38.62 -1.12
C CYS A 21 -38.02 39.27 -0.22
N LEU A 22 -38.42 39.99 0.82
CA LEU A 22 -37.48 40.59 1.80
C LEU A 22 -36.85 39.55 2.74
N LEU A 23 -37.57 38.47 3.11
CA LEU A 23 -36.99 37.37 3.89
C LEU A 23 -36.00 36.52 3.06
N ILE A 24 -36.26 36.33 1.78
CA ILE A 24 -35.35 35.58 0.89
C ILE A 24 -34.08 36.37 0.60
N VAL A 25 -34.15 37.70 0.47
CA VAL A 25 -32.99 38.57 0.27
C VAL A 25 -32.14 38.67 1.53
N ALA A 26 -32.75 38.68 2.74
CA ALA A 26 -32.02 38.67 4.01
C ALA A 26 -31.31 37.32 4.29
N LEU A 27 -31.86 36.20 3.82
CA LEU A 27 -31.23 34.89 3.90
C LEU A 27 -30.10 34.70 2.87
N ALA A 28 -30.14 35.37 1.73
CA ALA A 28 -29.10 35.30 0.70
C ALA A 28 -27.85 36.13 1.00
N VAL A 29 -27.94 37.18 1.84
CA VAL A 29 -26.81 38.01 2.25
C VAL A 29 -26.08 37.46 3.48
N GLY A 30 -26.71 36.52 4.21
CA GLY A 30 -26.10 35.88 5.38
C GLY A 30 -25.28 34.60 5.06
N ALA A 31 -25.34 34.09 3.82
CA ALA A 31 -24.66 32.86 3.44
C ALA A 31 -23.13 32.93 3.28
N PRO A 32 -22.49 34.10 2.97
CA PRO A 32 -21.03 34.15 2.88
C PRO A 32 -20.29 34.11 4.22
N ALA A 33 -20.94 34.43 5.33
CA ALA A 33 -20.29 34.50 6.64
C ALA A 33 -20.00 33.11 7.25
N ILE A 34 -20.76 32.08 6.86
CA ILE A 34 -20.56 30.71 7.38
C ILE A 34 -19.43 29.97 6.64
N ALA A 35 -19.17 30.32 5.39
CA ALA A 35 -18.09 29.71 4.60
C ALA A 35 -16.68 30.21 4.99
N GLN A 36 -16.55 31.42 5.55
CA GLN A 36 -15.28 32.00 5.98
C GLN A 36 -14.80 31.55 7.37
N VAL A 37 -15.69 30.98 8.20
CA VAL A 37 -15.32 30.55 9.57
C VAL A 37 -14.54 29.22 9.56
N HIS A 38 -14.55 28.44 8.47
CA HIS A 38 -13.85 27.14 8.39
C HIS A 38 -12.47 27.19 7.77
N ASP A 39 -12.10 28.23 7.05
CA ASP A 39 -10.84 28.29 6.30
C ASP A 39 -9.62 28.71 7.14
N GLY A 40 -9.80 29.08 8.40
CA GLY A 40 -8.74 29.57 9.27
C GLY A 40 -8.50 28.80 10.57
N GLN A 41 -9.32 27.79 10.91
CA GLN A 41 -9.30 27.21 12.26
C GLN A 41 -8.49 25.93 12.44
N PHE A 42 -7.96 25.30 11.37
CA PHE A 42 -7.16 24.08 11.49
C PHE A 42 -5.96 24.09 10.55
N PRO A 43 -4.93 24.91 10.81
CA PRO A 43 -3.67 24.71 10.14
C PRO A 43 -3.10 23.37 10.63
N VAL A 44 -3.13 22.36 9.75
CA VAL A 44 -2.38 21.15 10.02
C VAL A 44 -0.91 21.49 9.88
N GLN A 45 -0.21 21.51 11.00
CA GLN A 45 1.21 21.86 11.07
C GLN A 45 2.05 20.59 10.98
N SER A 46 1.96 19.87 9.85
CA SER A 46 2.87 18.77 9.54
C SER A 46 4.03 19.30 8.70
N ASN A 47 5.25 18.77 8.95
CA ASN A 47 6.42 19.01 8.08
C ASN A 47 6.39 18.15 6.82
N LEU A 48 5.58 17.09 6.79
CA LEU A 48 5.55 16.12 5.71
C LEU A 48 4.70 16.61 4.55
N ARG A 49 5.28 16.53 3.36
CA ARG A 49 4.57 16.68 2.09
C ARG A 49 4.51 15.34 1.38
N ALA A 50 3.40 15.07 0.72
CA ALA A 50 3.23 13.88 -0.10
C ALA A 50 2.53 14.20 -1.41
N GLY A 51 2.84 13.42 -2.44
CA GLY A 51 2.14 13.39 -3.71
C GLY A 51 1.98 11.95 -4.16
N VAL A 52 0.87 11.63 -4.81
CA VAL A 52 0.57 10.27 -5.25
C VAL A 52 0.02 10.26 -6.66
N ALA A 53 0.44 9.26 -7.46
CA ALA A 53 -0.16 9.00 -8.76
C ALA A 53 -0.15 7.51 -9.06
N LYS A 54 -1.16 7.04 -9.78
CA LYS A 54 -1.23 5.67 -10.32
C LYS A 54 -1.15 5.70 -11.84
N VAL A 55 -0.66 4.61 -12.43
CA VAL A 55 -0.57 4.42 -13.88
C VAL A 55 -0.91 2.99 -14.25
N ASP A 56 -1.56 2.82 -15.41
CA ASP A 56 -1.84 1.51 -16.00
C ASP A 56 -0.56 0.94 -16.63
N ILE A 57 -0.14 -0.23 -16.14
CA ILE A 57 1.01 -0.99 -16.62
C ILE A 57 0.60 -2.27 -17.36
N THR A 58 -0.69 -2.44 -17.68
CA THR A 58 -1.18 -3.57 -18.47
C THR A 58 -0.45 -3.60 -19.83
N PRO A 59 0.05 -4.77 -20.27
CA PRO A 59 0.62 -4.89 -21.62
C PRO A 59 -0.41 -4.53 -22.69
N THR A 60 0.01 -3.85 -23.73
CA THR A 60 -0.87 -3.46 -24.86
C THR A 60 -1.57 -4.65 -25.51
N LYS A 61 -0.86 -5.80 -25.64
CA LYS A 61 -1.43 -7.05 -26.12
C LYS A 61 -1.43 -8.06 -24.97
N VAL A 62 -2.60 -8.39 -24.43
CA VAL A 62 -2.77 -9.29 -23.29
C VAL A 62 -2.94 -10.75 -23.74
N ALA A 63 -3.86 -11.02 -24.69
CA ALA A 63 -4.13 -12.39 -25.14
C ALA A 63 -2.88 -13.04 -25.75
N GLY A 64 -2.61 -14.26 -25.32
CA GLY A 64 -1.44 -15.03 -25.75
C GLY A 64 -0.20 -14.85 -24.88
N ILE A 65 -0.22 -13.98 -23.86
CA ILE A 65 0.87 -13.90 -22.88
C ILE A 65 0.81 -15.13 -21.96
N GLU A 66 1.96 -15.72 -21.68
CA GLU A 66 2.12 -16.74 -20.64
C GLU A 66 2.34 -16.04 -19.30
N THR A 67 1.48 -16.32 -18.32
CA THR A 67 1.62 -15.73 -16.96
C THR A 67 2.79 -16.35 -16.20
N VAL A 68 3.39 -15.56 -15.31
CA VAL A 68 4.44 -16.04 -14.42
C VAL A 68 3.82 -16.85 -13.27
N GLY A 69 4.46 -17.95 -12.90
CA GLY A 69 4.05 -18.80 -11.77
C GLY A 69 3.34 -20.10 -12.19
N HIS A 70 2.44 -20.09 -13.15
CA HIS A 70 1.78 -21.32 -13.63
C HIS A 70 1.91 -21.59 -15.12
N ARG A 71 2.66 -20.77 -15.85
CA ARG A 71 2.94 -20.91 -17.28
C ARG A 71 1.66 -21.13 -18.09
N ARG A 72 0.67 -20.26 -17.91
CA ARG A 72 -0.61 -20.32 -18.61
C ARG A 72 -0.76 -19.18 -19.58
N ILE A 73 -1.21 -19.52 -20.78
CA ILE A 73 -1.53 -18.53 -21.79
C ILE A 73 -2.87 -17.89 -21.45
N VAL A 74 -2.88 -16.58 -21.24
CA VAL A 74 -4.11 -15.84 -20.93
C VAL A 74 -4.97 -15.62 -22.17
N SER A 75 -6.28 -15.73 -21.98
CA SER A 75 -7.27 -15.50 -23.03
C SER A 75 -7.70 -14.04 -23.14
N GLY A 76 -7.38 -13.20 -22.16
CA GLY A 76 -7.76 -11.80 -22.11
C GLY A 76 -7.48 -11.14 -20.77
N LEU A 77 -7.98 -9.92 -20.62
CA LEU A 77 -7.87 -9.11 -19.42
C LEU A 77 -9.16 -9.21 -18.58
N ARG A 78 -9.01 -9.35 -17.26
CA ARG A 78 -10.11 -9.16 -16.31
C ARG A 78 -10.14 -7.74 -15.79
N ASP A 79 -9.01 -7.27 -15.26
CA ASP A 79 -8.82 -5.95 -14.69
C ASP A 79 -7.40 -5.44 -14.96
N PRO A 80 -7.22 -4.12 -15.08
CA PRO A 80 -5.92 -3.56 -15.41
C PRO A 80 -4.90 -3.77 -14.29
N LEU A 81 -3.64 -4.03 -14.67
CA LEU A 81 -2.50 -3.99 -13.78
C LEU A 81 -2.07 -2.55 -13.56
N ARG A 82 -1.77 -2.16 -12.34
CA ARG A 82 -1.41 -0.79 -12.00
C ARG A 82 -0.07 -0.72 -11.27
N ALA A 83 0.61 0.40 -11.45
CA ALA A 83 1.67 0.84 -10.57
C ALA A 83 1.25 2.14 -9.86
N GLY A 84 1.62 2.25 -8.59
CA GLY A 84 1.39 3.44 -7.78
C GLY A 84 2.73 4.03 -7.31
N VAL A 85 2.84 5.35 -7.31
CA VAL A 85 4.00 6.09 -6.81
C VAL A 85 3.53 7.04 -5.73
N LEU A 86 4.05 6.87 -4.52
CA LEU A 86 3.89 7.81 -3.40
C LEU A 86 5.23 8.51 -3.18
N LEU A 87 5.29 9.80 -3.42
CA LEU A 87 6.43 10.66 -3.12
C LEU A 87 6.25 11.30 -1.75
N LEU A 88 7.34 11.41 -1.01
CA LEU A 88 7.40 11.94 0.35
C LEU A 88 8.56 12.93 0.45
N ASP A 89 8.35 14.03 1.21
CA ASP A 89 9.35 15.07 1.43
C ASP A 89 9.08 15.72 2.80
N ASP A 90 10.02 15.62 3.74
CA ASP A 90 9.93 16.22 5.07
C ASP A 90 10.61 17.60 5.16
N GLY A 91 11.14 18.08 4.02
CA GLY A 91 11.91 19.31 3.87
C GLY A 91 13.43 19.12 3.97
N GLU A 92 13.89 17.94 4.41
CA GLU A 92 15.31 17.57 4.49
C GLU A 92 15.61 16.34 3.62
N THR A 93 14.73 15.36 3.66
CA THR A 93 14.85 14.07 2.96
C THR A 93 13.67 13.85 2.04
N LYS A 94 13.96 13.44 0.80
CA LYS A 94 12.96 12.95 -0.15
C LYS A 94 13.04 11.42 -0.25
N ALA A 95 11.88 10.78 -0.31
CA ALA A 95 11.75 9.34 -0.50
C ALA A 95 10.57 9.00 -1.41
N ALA A 96 10.55 7.77 -1.92
CA ALA A 96 9.44 7.26 -2.71
C ALA A 96 9.12 5.80 -2.35
N ILE A 97 7.81 5.47 -2.41
CA ILE A 97 7.29 4.11 -2.34
C ILE A 97 6.59 3.82 -3.65
N VAL A 98 7.03 2.77 -4.34
CA VAL A 98 6.46 2.31 -5.62
C VAL A 98 5.87 0.92 -5.43
N THR A 99 4.60 0.76 -5.79
CA THR A 99 3.91 -0.54 -5.77
C THR A 99 3.52 -0.95 -7.18
N MET A 100 3.60 -2.24 -7.50
CA MET A 100 3.23 -2.76 -8.82
C MET A 100 2.42 -4.05 -8.70
N ASP A 101 1.40 -4.20 -9.54
CA ASP A 101 0.59 -5.43 -9.66
C ASP A 101 1.32 -6.48 -10.52
N LEU A 102 2.54 -6.81 -10.12
CA LEU A 102 3.42 -7.78 -10.76
C LEU A 102 3.81 -8.89 -9.78
N ILE A 103 4.40 -9.97 -10.29
CA ILE A 103 4.84 -11.08 -9.44
C ILE A 103 6.07 -10.70 -8.61
N ASN A 104 7.03 -10.00 -9.20
CA ASN A 104 8.27 -9.61 -8.56
C ASN A 104 8.79 -8.28 -9.14
N VAL A 105 9.68 -7.64 -8.41
CA VAL A 105 10.50 -6.52 -8.90
C VAL A 105 11.96 -7.00 -8.99
N TYR A 106 12.34 -7.52 -10.15
CA TYR A 106 13.70 -7.95 -10.39
C TYR A 106 14.66 -6.77 -10.50
N ASP A 107 15.95 -7.00 -10.30
CA ASP A 107 16.99 -5.95 -10.23
C ASP A 107 16.96 -4.99 -11.42
N VAL A 108 16.72 -5.49 -12.64
CA VAL A 108 16.57 -4.64 -13.83
C VAL A 108 15.39 -3.68 -13.71
N MET A 109 14.25 -4.14 -13.19
CA MET A 109 13.07 -3.30 -12.97
C MET A 109 13.35 -2.27 -11.89
N VAL A 110 13.93 -2.70 -10.75
CA VAL A 110 14.29 -1.79 -9.64
C VAL A 110 15.20 -0.67 -10.11
N ARG A 111 16.26 -1.02 -10.83
CA ARG A 111 17.22 -0.06 -11.37
C ARG A 111 16.53 0.94 -12.32
N LEU A 112 15.80 0.47 -13.31
CA LEU A 112 15.14 1.32 -14.29
C LEU A 112 14.09 2.24 -13.65
N VAL A 113 13.29 1.72 -12.70
CA VAL A 113 12.29 2.52 -11.98
C VAL A 113 12.97 3.62 -11.15
N ARG A 114 14.03 3.28 -10.41
CA ARG A 114 14.79 4.25 -9.62
C ARG A 114 15.39 5.35 -10.50
N GLU A 115 16.02 5.00 -11.63
CA GLU A 115 16.57 5.95 -12.61
C GLU A 115 15.49 6.92 -13.13
N GLN A 116 14.31 6.40 -13.50
CA GLN A 116 13.21 7.21 -14.01
C GLN A 116 12.62 8.16 -12.95
N ILE A 117 12.48 7.71 -11.71
CA ILE A 117 11.95 8.54 -10.61
C ILE A 117 12.97 9.60 -10.20
N GLU A 118 14.24 9.25 -10.05
CA GLU A 118 15.30 10.19 -9.70
C GLU A 118 15.41 11.31 -10.76
N ALA A 119 15.42 10.95 -12.04
CA ALA A 119 15.44 11.91 -13.15
C ALA A 119 14.20 12.81 -13.16
N ALA A 120 13.01 12.29 -12.82
CA ALA A 120 11.76 13.05 -12.88
C ALA A 120 11.53 13.95 -11.66
N THR A 121 12.08 13.62 -10.48
CA THR A 121 11.68 14.22 -9.18
C THR A 121 12.85 14.68 -8.31
N GLY A 122 14.07 14.23 -8.59
CA GLY A 122 15.23 14.44 -7.74
C GLY A 122 15.18 13.67 -6.40
N VAL A 123 14.35 12.64 -6.28
CA VAL A 123 14.40 11.68 -5.16
C VAL A 123 15.61 10.78 -5.38
N PRO A 124 16.57 10.69 -4.44
CA PRO A 124 17.74 9.82 -4.60
C PRO A 124 17.34 8.36 -4.82
N ALA A 125 17.97 7.67 -5.77
CA ALA A 125 17.68 6.25 -6.07
C ALA A 125 17.72 5.34 -4.84
N ALA A 126 18.64 5.61 -3.89
CA ALA A 126 18.76 4.89 -2.63
C ALA A 126 17.59 5.10 -1.66
N ASN A 127 16.76 6.14 -1.87
CA ASN A 127 15.59 6.45 -1.06
C ASN A 127 14.28 5.98 -1.72
N ILE A 128 14.36 5.12 -2.74
CA ILE A 128 13.20 4.61 -3.47
C ILE A 128 13.00 3.14 -3.14
N MET A 129 11.90 2.83 -2.44
CA MET A 129 11.40 1.47 -2.23
C MET A 129 10.55 1.05 -3.42
N VAL A 130 10.88 -0.07 -4.05
CA VAL A 130 10.15 -0.63 -5.18
C VAL A 130 9.63 -2.01 -4.79
N THR A 131 8.31 -2.24 -4.84
CA THR A 131 7.71 -3.50 -4.39
C THR A 131 6.64 -4.01 -5.35
N ALA A 132 6.44 -5.33 -5.35
CA ALA A 132 5.38 -6.01 -6.08
C ALA A 132 4.30 -6.55 -5.14
N SER A 133 3.08 -6.66 -5.64
CA SER A 133 1.99 -7.36 -4.94
C SER A 133 2.17 -8.88 -4.89
N HIS A 134 3.10 -9.41 -5.66
CA HIS A 134 3.31 -10.84 -5.93
C HIS A 134 2.16 -11.49 -6.71
N ASN A 135 1.57 -10.75 -7.61
CA ASN A 135 0.46 -11.20 -8.44
C ASN A 135 0.89 -12.29 -9.45
N HIS A 136 0.30 -13.48 -9.33
CA HIS A 136 0.59 -14.62 -10.20
C HIS A 136 -0.10 -14.59 -11.58
N SER A 137 -1.00 -13.65 -11.81
CA SER A 137 -1.75 -13.50 -13.06
C SER A 137 -1.24 -12.36 -13.94
N GLY A 138 0.00 -11.89 -13.69
CA GLY A 138 0.68 -10.86 -14.45
C GLY A 138 1.62 -11.39 -15.54
N PRO A 139 2.17 -10.49 -16.38
CA PRO A 139 3.11 -10.83 -17.44
C PRO A 139 4.52 -11.11 -16.91
N PRO A 140 5.41 -11.76 -17.70
CA PRO A 140 6.82 -11.87 -17.39
C PRO A 140 7.49 -10.50 -17.27
N CYS A 141 8.33 -10.32 -16.23
CA CYS A 141 9.04 -9.06 -15.97
C CYS A 141 10.47 -9.25 -15.46
N LYS A 142 11.06 -10.47 -15.65
CA LYS A 142 12.39 -10.80 -15.13
C LYS A 142 13.52 -10.18 -15.94
N GLU A 143 13.36 -10.13 -17.25
CA GLU A 143 14.41 -9.72 -18.17
C GLU A 143 14.22 -8.27 -18.62
N ASP A 144 15.29 -7.64 -19.09
CA ASP A 144 15.24 -6.34 -19.75
C ASP A 144 14.51 -6.46 -21.10
N SER A 145 13.25 -6.16 -21.09
CA SER A 145 12.34 -6.28 -22.23
C SER A 145 11.68 -4.94 -22.56
N PRO A 146 11.10 -4.80 -23.76
CA PRO A 146 10.31 -3.60 -24.11
C PRO A 146 9.21 -3.29 -23.07
N TYR A 147 8.54 -4.33 -22.57
CA TYR A 147 7.51 -4.17 -21.53
C TYR A 147 8.09 -3.61 -20.21
N VAL A 148 9.21 -4.16 -19.74
CA VAL A 148 9.87 -3.70 -18.50
C VAL A 148 10.31 -2.24 -18.62
N ARG A 149 10.87 -1.85 -19.77
CA ARG A 149 11.27 -0.46 -20.05
C ARG A 149 10.07 0.48 -20.13
N GLU A 150 8.98 0.05 -20.80
CA GLU A 150 7.72 0.82 -20.87
C GLU A 150 7.13 1.05 -19.49
N VAL A 151 7.08 0.02 -18.62
CA VAL A 151 6.61 0.12 -17.25
C VAL A 151 7.44 1.15 -16.47
N ALA A 152 8.77 1.08 -16.54
CA ALA A 152 9.63 2.04 -15.85
C ALA A 152 9.40 3.49 -16.34
N GLN A 153 9.25 3.72 -17.65
CA GLN A 153 8.92 5.04 -18.21
C GLN A 153 7.55 5.54 -17.73
N LYS A 154 6.52 4.70 -17.74
CA LYS A 154 5.19 5.04 -17.22
C LYS A 154 5.24 5.43 -15.73
N ILE A 155 6.04 4.73 -14.94
CA ILE A 155 6.26 5.03 -13.51
C ILE A 155 6.96 6.39 -13.36
N GLY A 156 7.98 6.70 -14.16
CA GLY A 156 8.62 8.02 -14.18
C GLY A 156 7.64 9.15 -14.49
N MET A 157 6.74 8.95 -15.47
CA MET A 157 5.67 9.91 -15.76
C MET A 157 4.68 10.04 -14.60
N ALA A 158 4.33 8.95 -13.92
CA ALA A 158 3.49 8.99 -12.73
C ALA A 158 4.18 9.74 -11.59
N ALA A 159 5.49 9.52 -11.37
CA ALA A 159 6.28 10.24 -10.39
C ALA A 159 6.29 11.75 -10.65
N LYS A 160 6.43 12.17 -11.92
CA LYS A 160 6.34 13.58 -12.31
C LYS A 160 4.98 14.19 -11.97
N ARG A 161 3.86 13.46 -12.21
CA ARG A 161 2.51 13.91 -11.81
C ARG A 161 2.38 14.01 -10.29
N ALA A 162 2.84 12.98 -9.56
CA ALA A 162 2.84 12.99 -8.10
C ALA A 162 3.63 14.17 -7.52
N ALA A 163 4.79 14.51 -8.12
CA ALA A 163 5.59 15.66 -7.71
C ALA A 163 4.87 17.00 -7.92
N ALA A 164 4.13 17.15 -9.01
CA ALA A 164 3.36 18.35 -9.30
C ALA A 164 2.18 18.57 -8.33
N GLU A 165 1.68 17.49 -7.70
CA GLU A 165 0.55 17.51 -6.78
C GLU A 165 0.96 17.40 -5.31
N MET A 166 2.24 17.56 -4.98
CA MET A 166 2.73 17.47 -3.60
C MET A 166 2.12 18.55 -2.70
N ARG A 167 1.58 18.11 -1.56
CA ARG A 167 0.96 18.97 -0.56
C ARG A 167 1.27 18.47 0.86
N THR A 168 1.11 19.35 1.84
CA THR A 168 1.24 18.97 3.25
C THR A 168 0.21 17.93 3.61
N VAL A 169 0.63 16.88 4.34
CA VAL A 169 -0.23 15.76 4.72
C VAL A 169 -0.09 15.42 6.19
N ASN A 170 -1.13 14.83 6.76
CA ASN A 170 -1.08 14.08 8.01
C ASN A 170 -1.08 12.59 7.73
N VAL A 171 -0.45 11.82 8.60
CA VAL A 171 -0.44 10.37 8.49
C VAL A 171 -1.23 9.77 9.63
N GLY A 172 -2.29 9.02 9.29
CA GLY A 172 -3.04 8.17 10.20
C GLY A 172 -2.62 6.72 10.08
N TYR A 173 -2.66 5.98 11.19
CA TYR A 173 -2.41 4.54 11.23
C TYR A 173 -3.64 3.81 11.74
N GLY A 174 -3.94 2.64 11.16
CA GLY A 174 -5.00 1.75 11.59
C GLY A 174 -4.62 0.29 11.41
N GLU A 175 -5.26 -0.58 12.17
CA GLU A 175 -5.17 -2.03 12.01
C GLU A 175 -6.55 -2.67 11.98
N ASP A 176 -6.68 -3.77 11.23
CA ASP A 176 -7.84 -4.65 11.19
C ASP A 176 -7.34 -6.06 10.77
N GLU A 177 -8.23 -6.97 10.46
CA GLU A 177 -7.89 -8.34 10.09
C GLU A 177 -8.62 -8.80 8.83
N ILE A 178 -7.94 -9.67 8.06
CA ILE A 178 -8.54 -10.49 7.02
C ILE A 178 -8.75 -11.92 7.52
N ARG A 179 -9.69 -12.66 6.91
CA ARG A 179 -10.02 -14.04 7.30
C ARG A 179 -9.88 -15.02 6.13
N PHE A 180 -9.29 -14.58 5.04
CA PHE A 180 -9.14 -15.42 3.84
C PHE A 180 -7.71 -15.91 3.61
N ASN A 181 -6.79 -15.69 4.56
CA ASN A 181 -5.43 -16.17 4.49
C ASN A 181 -5.18 -17.34 5.46
N ILE A 182 -4.29 -18.25 5.11
CA ILE A 182 -3.95 -19.42 5.90
C ILE A 182 -2.53 -19.89 5.58
N ASN A 183 -1.84 -20.45 6.57
CA ASN A 183 -0.58 -21.14 6.35
C ASN A 183 -0.78 -22.37 5.45
N ARG A 184 0.19 -22.63 4.55
CA ARG A 184 0.13 -23.75 3.60
C ARG A 184 1.11 -24.89 3.88
N ARG A 185 1.82 -24.86 5.01
CA ARG A 185 2.84 -25.84 5.39
C ARG A 185 2.29 -26.81 6.44
N LYS A 186 1.61 -27.86 6.03
CA LYS A 186 1.12 -28.90 6.92
C LYS A 186 2.19 -29.99 7.06
N VAL A 187 2.55 -30.32 8.30
CA VAL A 187 3.47 -31.42 8.57
C VAL A 187 2.69 -32.73 8.61
N VAL A 188 3.06 -33.69 7.77
CA VAL A 188 2.51 -35.04 7.69
C VAL A 188 3.70 -36.00 7.73
N ASP A 189 3.71 -36.95 8.68
CA ASP A 189 4.77 -37.94 8.88
C ASP A 189 6.18 -37.31 8.92
N GLY A 190 6.31 -36.19 9.64
CA GLY A 190 7.57 -35.46 9.83
C GLY A 190 8.03 -34.62 8.64
N ARG A 191 7.23 -34.51 7.56
CA ARG A 191 7.56 -33.72 6.37
C ARG A 191 6.49 -32.68 6.09
N ALA A 192 6.93 -31.46 5.73
CA ALA A 192 6.01 -30.42 5.32
C ALA A 192 5.52 -30.65 3.88
N VAL A 193 4.22 -30.62 3.70
CA VAL A 193 3.52 -30.68 2.43
C VAL A 193 2.73 -29.39 2.19
N VAL A 194 2.52 -29.03 0.93
CA VAL A 194 1.67 -27.87 0.58
C VAL A 194 0.21 -28.25 0.74
N TRP A 195 -0.38 -27.85 1.86
CA TRP A 195 -1.78 -28.10 2.21
C TRP A 195 -2.27 -27.04 3.18
N LEU A 196 -3.60 -26.92 3.41
CA LEU A 196 -4.13 -25.99 4.42
C LEU A 196 -3.66 -26.42 5.82
N ASN A 197 -3.06 -25.49 6.55
CA ASN A 197 -2.60 -25.70 7.92
C ASN A 197 -3.21 -24.63 8.84
N PRO A 198 -4.41 -24.88 9.41
CA PRO A 198 -5.07 -23.94 10.31
C PRO A 198 -4.31 -23.74 11.63
N ASP A 199 -3.44 -24.67 11.99
CA ASP A 199 -2.64 -24.65 13.23
C ASP A 199 -1.25 -24.03 12.99
N GLY A 200 -0.89 -23.70 11.74
CA GLY A 200 0.36 -23.09 11.38
C GLY A 200 0.39 -21.58 11.67
N PRO A 201 1.58 -20.99 11.75
CA PRO A 201 1.71 -19.54 11.95
C PRO A 201 1.05 -18.79 10.78
N ASN A 202 0.24 -17.78 11.11
CA ASN A 202 -0.49 -16.97 10.15
C ASN A 202 -0.59 -15.54 10.65
N ASP A 203 -0.47 -14.56 9.77
CA ASP A 203 -0.69 -13.15 10.09
C ASP A 203 -1.95 -12.62 9.38
N PRO A 204 -3.09 -12.53 10.08
CA PRO A 204 -4.33 -12.00 9.52
C PRO A 204 -4.37 -10.47 9.51
N ARG A 205 -3.42 -9.78 10.14
CA ARG A 205 -3.48 -8.34 10.33
C ARG A 205 -3.37 -7.58 9.02
N VAL A 206 -4.16 -6.53 8.93
CA VAL A 206 -4.10 -5.50 7.89
C VAL A 206 -3.59 -4.23 8.53
N LYS A 207 -2.40 -3.76 8.13
CA LYS A 207 -1.84 -2.50 8.60
C LYS A 207 -2.07 -1.43 7.55
N VAL A 208 -2.57 -0.27 7.97
CA VAL A 208 -2.97 0.78 7.06
C VAL A 208 -2.33 2.09 7.45
N LEU A 209 -1.68 2.74 6.48
CA LEU A 209 -1.26 4.13 6.58
C LEU A 209 -2.12 4.98 5.66
N ARG A 210 -2.72 6.02 6.19
CA ARG A 210 -3.53 6.98 5.46
C ARG A 210 -2.86 8.35 5.47
N PHE A 211 -2.66 8.90 4.28
CA PHE A 211 -2.12 10.24 4.07
C PHE A 211 -3.29 11.18 3.76
N ASP A 212 -3.64 12.02 4.71
CA ASP A 212 -4.72 12.99 4.57
C ASP A 212 -4.17 14.34 4.10
N ASP A 213 -4.84 14.93 3.11
CA ASP A 213 -4.59 16.31 2.73
C ASP A 213 -4.70 17.23 3.95
N GLY A 214 -3.67 18.01 4.20
CA GLY A 214 -3.55 18.82 5.39
C GLY A 214 -4.63 19.91 5.53
N ARG A 215 -5.28 20.31 4.45
CA ARG A 215 -6.33 21.33 4.45
C ARG A 215 -7.72 20.71 4.57
N SER A 216 -8.01 19.72 3.74
CA SER A 216 -9.36 19.13 3.65
C SER A 216 -9.57 17.95 4.60
N LEU A 217 -8.50 17.38 5.16
CA LEU A 217 -8.51 16.14 5.95
C LEU A 217 -9.13 14.95 5.20
N THR A 218 -9.12 15.00 3.85
CA THR A 218 -9.54 13.89 3.01
C THR A 218 -8.35 13.02 2.66
N PRO A 219 -8.51 11.69 2.65
CA PRO A 219 -7.41 10.81 2.28
C PRO A 219 -7.04 11.02 0.81
N MET A 220 -5.75 11.27 0.55
CA MET A 220 -5.19 11.33 -0.79
C MET A 220 -4.49 10.03 -1.19
N ALA A 221 -3.88 9.36 -0.21
CA ALA A 221 -3.23 8.07 -0.41
C ALA A 221 -3.51 7.14 0.77
N VAL A 222 -3.63 5.85 0.49
CA VAL A 222 -3.76 4.79 1.47
C VAL A 222 -2.77 3.68 1.10
N LEU A 223 -1.79 3.41 1.98
CA LEU A 223 -0.97 2.21 1.92
C LEU A 223 -1.67 1.14 2.73
N MET A 224 -1.97 -0.01 2.13
CA MET A 224 -2.53 -1.17 2.79
C MET A 224 -1.54 -2.34 2.72
N HIS A 225 -1.18 -2.87 3.88
CA HIS A 225 -0.29 -4.01 4.03
C HIS A 225 -1.08 -5.22 4.51
N ALA A 226 -0.92 -6.35 3.83
CA ALA A 226 -1.51 -7.63 4.23
C ALA A 226 -0.61 -8.80 3.83
N VAL A 227 -0.86 -9.97 4.41
CA VAL A 227 -0.04 -11.17 4.23
C VAL A 227 -0.88 -12.26 3.58
N CYS A 228 -0.81 -12.37 2.25
CA CYS A 228 -1.45 -13.46 1.51
C CYS A 228 -0.97 -13.48 0.06
N HIS A 229 -0.58 -14.65 -0.49
CA HIS A 229 -0.26 -14.82 -1.90
C HIS A 229 -1.44 -14.43 -2.80
N PRO A 230 -1.29 -13.51 -3.77
CA PRO A 230 -2.31 -13.21 -4.78
C PRO A 230 -2.28 -14.25 -5.90
N CYS A 231 -2.91 -15.39 -5.63
CA CYS A 231 -2.86 -16.55 -6.50
C CYS A 231 -4.24 -17.23 -6.69
N PHE A 232 -5.33 -16.45 -6.62
CA PHE A 232 -6.69 -17.00 -6.74
C PHE A 232 -6.92 -17.72 -8.07
N PHE A 233 -6.40 -17.20 -9.18
CA PHE A 233 -6.56 -17.82 -10.48
C PHE A 233 -5.55 -18.93 -10.78
N THR A 234 -4.63 -19.19 -9.89
CA THR A 234 -3.53 -20.11 -10.14
C THR A 234 -3.63 -21.41 -9.34
N TRP A 235 -4.62 -21.52 -8.46
CA TRP A 235 -4.86 -22.71 -7.66
C TRP A 235 -5.93 -23.59 -8.31
N GLY A 236 -5.46 -24.55 -9.04
CA GLY A 236 -6.12 -25.78 -9.40
C GLY A 236 -5.07 -26.86 -9.34
N ASP A 237 -5.36 -27.95 -8.67
CA ASP A 237 -4.43 -29.05 -8.61
C ASP A 237 -4.10 -29.54 -10.01
N LYS A 238 -2.83 -29.84 -10.30
CA LYS A 238 -2.42 -30.36 -11.58
C LYS A 238 -3.17 -31.67 -11.86
N GLY A 239 -4.29 -31.59 -12.55
CA GLY A 239 -5.00 -32.71 -13.10
C GLY A 239 -6.40 -33.03 -12.56
N THR A 240 -6.93 -32.33 -11.53
CA THR A 240 -8.20 -32.75 -10.91
C THR A 240 -9.40 -31.88 -11.24
N GLN A 241 -9.22 -30.63 -11.65
CA GLN A 241 -10.34 -29.79 -12.08
C GLN A 241 -9.96 -28.92 -13.31
N PRO A 242 -10.78 -28.92 -14.36
CA PRO A 242 -10.62 -27.93 -15.43
C PRO A 242 -10.97 -26.55 -14.89
N PHE A 243 -10.15 -25.53 -15.23
CA PHE A 243 -10.49 -24.14 -14.98
C PHE A 243 -11.88 -23.82 -15.54
N ALA A 244 -12.61 -22.94 -14.86
CA ALA A 244 -13.84 -22.40 -15.39
C ALA A 244 -13.61 -21.91 -16.84
N LYS A 245 -14.56 -22.17 -17.74
CA LYS A 245 -14.48 -21.81 -19.16
C LYS A 245 -14.19 -20.30 -19.29
N GLY A 246 -13.08 -19.93 -19.93
CA GLY A 246 -12.66 -18.54 -20.06
C GLY A 246 -11.52 -18.07 -19.14
N TYR A 247 -10.97 -18.93 -18.30
CA TYR A 247 -9.74 -18.70 -17.56
C TYR A 247 -8.57 -19.45 -18.21
N PRO A 248 -7.34 -18.91 -18.12
CA PRO A 248 -6.86 -17.81 -17.31
C PRO A 248 -7.04 -16.42 -17.95
N LYS A 249 -7.26 -15.41 -17.12
CA LYS A 249 -7.22 -14.00 -17.51
C LYS A 249 -6.08 -13.29 -16.78
N MET A 250 -5.53 -12.26 -17.39
CA MET A 250 -4.61 -11.34 -16.70
C MET A 250 -5.43 -10.49 -15.71
N SER A 251 -4.92 -10.33 -14.50
CA SER A 251 -5.61 -9.65 -13.40
C SER A 251 -4.61 -9.18 -12.35
N ALA A 252 -4.93 -8.12 -11.63
CA ALA A 252 -4.22 -7.69 -10.41
C ALA A 252 -4.60 -8.52 -9.18
N ASP A 253 -5.44 -9.56 -9.34
CA ASP A 253 -5.91 -10.45 -8.29
C ASP A 253 -6.62 -9.70 -7.14
N PHE A 254 -6.81 -10.29 -5.96
CA PHE A 254 -7.50 -9.64 -4.84
C PHE A 254 -6.92 -8.29 -4.39
N PRO A 255 -5.59 -8.02 -4.51
CA PRO A 255 -5.06 -6.69 -4.21
C PRO A 255 -5.62 -5.59 -5.11
N GLY A 256 -5.82 -5.89 -6.41
CA GLY A 256 -6.44 -4.95 -7.35
C GLY A 256 -7.89 -4.63 -7.01
N ASP A 257 -8.68 -5.65 -6.67
CA ASP A 257 -10.06 -5.48 -6.21
C ASP A 257 -10.14 -4.69 -4.90
N ALA A 258 -9.23 -4.95 -3.95
CA ALA A 258 -9.15 -4.22 -2.69
C ALA A 258 -8.79 -2.74 -2.91
N GLN A 259 -7.80 -2.46 -3.75
CA GLN A 259 -7.44 -1.08 -4.13
C GLN A 259 -8.65 -0.34 -4.72
N THR A 260 -9.34 -0.97 -5.67
CA THR A 260 -10.54 -0.39 -6.31
C THR A 260 -11.66 -0.16 -5.29
N PHE A 261 -11.90 -1.10 -4.38
CA PHE A 261 -12.89 -0.96 -3.31
C PHE A 261 -12.61 0.24 -2.41
N VAL A 262 -11.37 0.41 -1.97
CA VAL A 262 -10.96 1.54 -1.12
C VAL A 262 -11.11 2.86 -1.88
N GLU A 263 -10.66 2.94 -3.14
CA GLU A 263 -10.76 4.13 -3.98
C GLU A 263 -12.21 4.58 -4.19
N LEU A 264 -13.11 3.64 -4.48
CA LEU A 264 -14.55 3.90 -4.63
C LEU A 264 -15.19 4.42 -3.33
N ASN A 265 -14.82 3.88 -2.18
CA ASN A 265 -15.34 4.34 -0.88
C ASN A 265 -14.97 5.80 -0.56
N TYR A 266 -13.86 6.30 -1.11
CA TYR A 266 -13.42 7.69 -0.97
C TYR A 266 -13.71 8.54 -2.21
N GLY A 267 -14.64 8.11 -3.07
CA GLY A 267 -15.12 8.87 -4.23
C GLY A 267 -14.05 9.08 -5.31
N ASN A 268 -13.14 8.12 -5.49
CA ASN A 268 -12.03 8.15 -6.45
C ASN A 268 -11.06 9.33 -6.27
N ARG A 269 -11.03 9.96 -5.10
CA ARG A 269 -10.08 11.03 -4.77
C ARG A 269 -8.83 10.53 -4.04
N THR A 270 -8.82 9.26 -3.70
CA THR A 270 -7.77 8.55 -2.96
C THR A 270 -7.10 7.56 -3.88
N SER A 271 -5.78 7.46 -3.83
CA SER A 271 -5.04 6.37 -4.45
C SER A 271 -4.72 5.31 -3.39
N ALA A 272 -5.20 4.10 -3.59
CA ALA A 272 -4.87 2.96 -2.75
C ALA A 272 -3.68 2.18 -3.34
N LEU A 273 -2.72 1.81 -2.49
CA LEU A 273 -1.49 1.12 -2.85
C LEU A 273 -1.31 -0.10 -1.93
N PHE A 274 -1.01 -1.25 -2.51
CA PHE A 274 -0.87 -2.50 -1.78
C PHE A 274 0.60 -2.82 -1.52
N LEU A 275 0.90 -3.22 -0.28
CA LEU A 275 2.20 -3.71 0.17
C LEU A 275 2.07 -5.16 0.59
N GLN A 276 2.84 -6.04 -0.03
CA GLN A 276 2.85 -7.45 0.32
C GLN A 276 3.75 -7.68 1.53
N GLY A 277 3.22 -8.41 2.52
CA GLY A 277 3.99 -8.81 3.70
C GLY A 277 4.78 -10.11 3.50
N CYS A 278 5.12 -10.78 4.60
CA CYS A 278 5.84 -12.05 4.60
C CYS A 278 4.89 -13.21 4.22
N ALA A 279 4.57 -13.34 2.94
CA ALA A 279 3.56 -14.28 2.46
C ALA A 279 4.14 -15.56 1.86
N GLY A 280 5.44 -15.85 2.03
CA GLY A 280 6.10 -17.00 1.40
C GLY A 280 5.38 -18.33 1.59
N ASP A 281 4.81 -18.55 2.76
CA ASP A 281 4.07 -19.76 3.12
C ASP A 281 2.58 -19.53 3.43
N ILE A 282 2.06 -18.33 3.11
CA ILE A 282 0.65 -17.95 3.34
C ILE A 282 -0.11 -17.88 2.03
N ARG A 283 -1.25 -18.53 1.97
CA ARG A 283 -2.11 -18.63 0.78
C ARG A 283 -3.56 -18.23 1.08
N PRO A 284 -4.39 -18.03 0.04
CA PRO A 284 -5.84 -17.92 0.23
C PRO A 284 -6.44 -19.18 0.87
N ASN A 285 -7.29 -18.98 1.89
CA ASN A 285 -8.13 -20.02 2.47
C ASN A 285 -9.45 -20.06 1.69
N LEU A 286 -9.50 -20.94 0.69
CA LEU A 286 -10.62 -21.00 -0.24
C LEU A 286 -11.75 -21.89 0.33
N PRO A 287 -12.99 -21.42 0.38
CA PRO A 287 -14.13 -22.28 0.69
C PRO A 287 -14.21 -23.45 -0.29
N GLY A 288 -14.33 -24.68 0.24
CA GLY A 288 -14.43 -25.89 -0.55
C GLY A 288 -13.12 -26.44 -1.12
N PHE A 289 -11.96 -25.84 -0.78
CA PHE A 289 -10.67 -26.47 -1.09
C PHE A 289 -10.52 -27.81 -0.32
N PRO A 290 -9.97 -28.88 -0.91
CA PRO A 290 -9.37 -28.97 -2.24
C PRO A 290 -10.34 -29.35 -3.37
N TYR A 291 -11.62 -29.43 -3.09
CA TYR A 291 -12.63 -30.01 -3.98
C TYR A 291 -13.07 -29.09 -5.12
N ARG A 292 -12.72 -27.80 -5.06
CA ARG A 292 -12.96 -26.85 -6.14
C ARG A 292 -11.80 -25.87 -6.31
N CYS A 293 -11.66 -25.35 -7.54
CA CYS A 293 -10.79 -24.21 -7.81
C CYS A 293 -11.45 -22.91 -7.34
N ALA A 294 -10.62 -21.91 -7.06
CA ALA A 294 -11.11 -20.55 -6.88
C ALA A 294 -11.72 -20.02 -8.20
N ASP A 295 -12.72 -19.19 -8.05
CA ASP A 295 -13.34 -18.46 -9.14
C ASP A 295 -13.24 -16.92 -8.92
N GLU A 296 -13.85 -16.19 -9.84
CA GLU A 296 -13.87 -14.72 -9.77
C GLU A 296 -14.61 -14.19 -8.54
N ALA A 297 -15.65 -14.88 -8.10
CA ALA A 297 -16.42 -14.49 -6.91
C ALA A 297 -15.59 -14.65 -5.63
N ASP A 298 -14.77 -15.70 -5.54
CA ASP A 298 -13.85 -15.89 -4.41
C ASP A 298 -12.82 -14.77 -4.32
N MET A 299 -12.25 -14.39 -5.45
CA MET A 299 -11.27 -13.32 -5.52
C MET A 299 -11.90 -11.96 -5.16
N GLN A 300 -13.09 -11.66 -5.69
CA GLN A 300 -13.85 -10.45 -5.33
C GLN A 300 -14.22 -10.45 -3.83
N TRP A 301 -14.58 -11.60 -3.27
CA TRP A 301 -14.83 -11.73 -1.85
C TRP A 301 -13.59 -11.38 -1.03
N ALA A 302 -12.43 -11.90 -1.39
CA ALA A 302 -11.17 -11.58 -0.72
C ALA A 302 -10.79 -10.10 -0.88
N GLY A 303 -10.91 -9.54 -2.09
CA GLY A 303 -10.65 -8.13 -2.37
C GLY A 303 -11.55 -7.19 -1.55
N ARG A 304 -12.85 -7.48 -1.48
CA ARG A 304 -13.79 -6.74 -0.63
C ARG A 304 -13.52 -6.95 0.86
N GLY A 305 -13.07 -8.14 1.25
CA GLY A 305 -12.65 -8.46 2.62
C GLY A 305 -11.48 -7.58 3.07
N LEU A 306 -10.43 -7.50 2.25
CA LEU A 306 -9.28 -6.63 2.51
C LEU A 306 -9.67 -5.13 2.45
N GLY A 307 -10.36 -4.71 1.39
CA GLY A 307 -10.80 -3.32 1.26
C GLY A 307 -11.72 -2.88 2.41
N GLY A 308 -12.62 -3.76 2.86
CA GLY A 308 -13.49 -3.52 4.02
C GLY A 308 -12.70 -3.40 5.33
N ALA A 309 -11.68 -4.24 5.55
CA ALA A 309 -10.77 -4.13 6.70
C ALA A 309 -10.04 -2.77 6.70
N VAL A 310 -9.53 -2.35 5.53
CA VAL A 310 -8.89 -1.04 5.38
C VAL A 310 -9.86 0.10 5.73
N VAL A 311 -11.07 0.10 5.19
CA VAL A 311 -12.05 1.15 5.47
C VAL A 311 -12.46 1.17 6.94
N ARG A 312 -12.69 0.01 7.58
CA ARG A 312 -13.00 -0.07 9.02
C ARG A 312 -11.89 0.48 9.88
N SER A 313 -10.62 0.08 9.61
CA SER A 313 -9.45 0.53 10.37
C SER A 313 -9.26 2.05 10.36
N LEU A 314 -9.74 2.71 9.30
CA LEU A 314 -9.63 4.16 9.11
C LEU A 314 -10.85 4.95 9.59
N SER A 315 -11.94 4.26 9.93
CA SER A 315 -13.22 4.89 10.34
C SER A 315 -13.24 5.37 11.78
N ASP A 316 -12.27 4.97 12.61
CA ASP A 316 -12.17 5.39 14.01
C ASP A 316 -11.92 6.90 14.12
N GLY A 317 -13.02 7.65 14.27
CA GLY A 317 -13.03 9.10 14.42
C GLY A 317 -12.28 9.63 15.65
N VAL A 318 -12.01 8.76 16.64
CA VAL A 318 -11.32 9.09 17.90
C VAL A 318 -9.88 9.58 17.67
N ARG A 319 -9.22 9.18 16.60
CA ARG A 319 -7.87 9.65 16.27
C ARG A 319 -7.84 11.05 15.64
N ARG A 320 -8.94 11.50 15.01
CA ARG A 320 -9.02 12.85 14.43
C ARG A 320 -8.95 13.95 15.47
N GLU A 321 -9.48 13.75 16.67
CA GLU A 321 -9.43 14.74 17.76
C GLU A 321 -8.02 14.88 18.34
N LYS A 322 -7.28 13.78 18.47
CA LYS A 322 -5.89 13.83 18.98
C LYS A 322 -4.90 14.44 17.99
N LEU A 323 -5.20 14.45 16.70
CA LEU A 323 -4.38 15.09 15.67
C LEU A 323 -4.50 16.63 15.66
N ARG A 324 -5.50 17.18 16.32
CA ARG A 324 -5.79 18.64 16.32
C ARG A 324 -4.91 19.44 17.25
N GLU A 325 -4.26 18.83 18.22
CA GLU A 325 -3.68 19.57 19.37
C GLU A 325 -2.16 19.72 19.35
N ARG A 326 -1.42 19.05 18.43
CA ARG A 326 0.06 19.11 18.41
C ARG A 326 0.60 19.16 16.98
N PRO A 327 1.63 19.97 16.71
CA PRO A 327 2.39 19.86 15.48
C PRO A 327 2.97 18.44 15.39
N ILE A 328 2.67 17.74 14.29
CA ILE A 328 3.11 16.38 14.08
C ILE A 328 4.36 16.41 13.21
N TYR A 329 5.45 15.89 13.74
CA TYR A 329 6.72 15.83 13.06
C TYR A 329 6.97 14.42 12.52
N TYR A 330 7.14 14.31 11.20
CA TYR A 330 7.42 13.07 10.48
C TYR A 330 8.78 13.16 9.79
N PRO A 331 9.91 12.95 10.50
CA PRO A 331 11.20 12.85 9.84
C PRO A 331 11.25 11.61 8.96
N ILE A 332 11.85 11.76 7.77
CA ILE A 332 12.14 10.65 6.88
C ILE A 332 13.61 10.25 7.09
N ARG A 333 13.85 8.97 7.32
CA ARG A 333 15.18 8.39 7.36
C ARG A 333 15.20 7.12 6.53
N VAL A 334 16.21 6.96 5.70
CA VAL A 334 16.37 5.79 4.83
C VAL A 334 17.77 5.24 4.99
N ALA A 335 17.89 3.93 5.06
CA ALA A 335 19.15 3.20 5.02
C ALA A 335 18.93 1.89 4.26
N SER A 336 19.90 1.52 3.43
CA SER A 336 19.91 0.23 2.76
C SER A 336 21.31 -0.37 2.80
N GLU A 337 21.40 -1.68 2.66
CA GLU A 337 22.65 -2.42 2.47
C GLU A 337 22.42 -3.64 1.59
N VAL A 338 23.40 -3.98 0.78
CA VAL A 338 23.45 -5.26 0.07
C VAL A 338 24.20 -6.26 0.96
N VAL A 339 23.52 -7.36 1.30
CA VAL A 339 24.06 -8.42 2.15
C VAL A 339 24.34 -9.64 1.30
N SER A 340 25.56 -10.19 1.39
CA SER A 340 25.88 -11.50 0.82
C SER A 340 25.34 -12.59 1.74
N LEU A 341 24.36 -13.34 1.25
CA LEU A 341 23.70 -14.42 1.98
C LEU A 341 24.20 -15.77 1.46
N PRO A 342 24.55 -16.73 2.34
CA PRO A 342 25.00 -18.03 1.90
C PRO A 342 23.91 -18.77 1.14
N GLY A 343 24.22 -19.19 -0.08
CA GLY A 343 23.34 -19.91 -0.99
C GLY A 343 23.68 -21.40 -1.10
N LYS A 344 22.81 -22.17 -1.78
CA LYS A 344 23.01 -23.60 -2.03
C LYS A 344 24.09 -23.87 -3.08
N GLU A 345 24.27 -22.95 -4.00
CA GLU A 345 25.29 -22.99 -5.06
C GLU A 345 26.29 -21.87 -4.81
N ASP A 346 25.88 -20.62 -5.01
CA ASP A 346 26.65 -19.42 -4.82
C ASP A 346 25.99 -18.49 -3.79
N ASP A 347 26.76 -17.57 -3.23
CA ASP A 347 26.23 -16.52 -2.35
C ASP A 347 25.25 -15.63 -3.12
N VAL A 348 24.12 -15.32 -2.47
CA VAL A 348 23.03 -14.50 -3.02
C VAL A 348 23.12 -13.08 -2.50
N GLN A 349 23.20 -12.12 -3.39
CA GLN A 349 23.19 -10.71 -3.02
C GLN A 349 21.75 -10.23 -2.76
N ALA A 350 21.49 -9.70 -1.59
CA ALA A 350 20.17 -9.26 -1.14
C ALA A 350 20.20 -7.79 -0.69
N GLU A 351 19.48 -6.90 -1.38
CA GLU A 351 19.30 -5.52 -0.91
C GLU A 351 18.21 -5.46 0.16
N LEU A 352 18.59 -5.16 1.39
CA LEU A 352 17.71 -4.89 2.52
C LEU A 352 17.62 -3.39 2.73
N MET A 353 16.40 -2.87 3.03
CA MET A 353 16.19 -1.45 3.27
C MET A 353 15.36 -1.23 4.54
N ALA A 354 15.69 -0.17 5.26
CA ALA A 354 14.84 0.44 6.28
C ALA A 354 14.45 1.85 5.85
N MET A 355 13.16 2.15 5.84
CA MET A 355 12.62 3.49 5.62
C MET A 355 11.71 3.85 6.79
N LYS A 356 12.01 4.97 7.47
CA LYS A 356 11.21 5.46 8.60
C LYS A 356 10.53 6.76 8.22
N ILE A 357 9.24 6.88 8.52
CA ILE A 357 8.41 8.08 8.31
C ILE A 357 7.72 8.39 9.63
N GLY A 358 8.23 9.34 10.39
CA GLY A 358 7.76 9.57 11.76
C GLY A 358 7.90 8.29 12.61
N PRO A 359 6.82 7.75 13.20
CA PRO A 359 6.87 6.53 14.01
C PRO A 359 6.83 5.23 13.17
N TYR A 360 6.52 5.31 11.87
CA TYR A 360 6.32 4.13 11.00
C TYR A 360 7.63 3.68 10.39
N LEU A 361 7.95 2.39 10.52
CA LEU A 361 9.20 1.79 10.06
C LEU A 361 8.91 0.69 9.04
N PHE A 362 9.26 0.93 7.79
CA PHE A 362 9.26 -0.08 6.74
C PHE A 362 10.59 -0.82 6.74
N LEU A 363 10.54 -2.15 6.77
CA LEU A 363 11.70 -3.03 6.62
C LEU A 363 11.45 -3.97 5.45
N THR A 364 12.35 -3.99 4.46
CA THR A 364 12.11 -4.68 3.19
C THR A 364 13.03 -5.86 2.98
N MET A 365 12.53 -6.88 2.29
CA MET A 365 13.29 -8.05 1.85
C MET A 365 13.05 -8.34 0.36
N PRO A 366 14.12 -8.69 -0.41
CA PRO A 366 14.03 -8.89 -1.86
C PRO A 366 13.64 -10.32 -2.22
N GLY A 367 12.48 -10.80 -1.79
CA GLY A 367 12.03 -12.17 -2.07
C GLY A 367 10.76 -12.51 -1.32
N GLU A 368 10.52 -13.80 -1.17
CA GLU A 368 9.32 -14.40 -0.59
C GLU A 368 9.58 -14.88 0.85
N PRO A 369 9.63 -13.97 1.86
CA PRO A 369 9.89 -14.38 3.23
C PRO A 369 8.71 -15.17 3.80
N MET A 370 9.00 -16.21 4.57
CA MET A 370 8.01 -16.92 5.37
C MET A 370 7.47 -16.03 6.49
N VAL A 371 6.26 -16.31 6.95
CA VAL A 371 5.51 -15.43 7.86
C VAL A 371 6.24 -15.17 9.19
N GLU A 372 7.02 -16.11 9.67
CA GLU A 372 7.78 -16.01 10.92
C GLU A 372 8.82 -14.87 10.89
N TYR A 373 9.32 -14.47 9.71
CA TYR A 373 10.20 -13.30 9.59
C TYR A 373 9.49 -12.03 10.07
N GLY A 374 8.22 -11.86 9.71
CA GLY A 374 7.40 -10.74 10.17
C GLY A 374 7.35 -10.68 11.70
N PHE A 375 7.01 -11.79 12.34
CA PHE A 375 6.91 -11.88 13.80
C PHE A 375 8.26 -11.68 14.51
N ALA A 376 9.33 -12.28 13.98
CA ALA A 376 10.68 -12.15 14.56
C ALA A 376 11.17 -10.70 14.52
N ILE A 377 10.97 -10.01 13.40
CA ILE A 377 11.38 -8.61 13.22
C ILE A 377 10.54 -7.69 14.11
N GLU A 378 9.22 -7.84 14.13
CA GLU A 378 8.33 -7.05 14.99
C GLU A 378 8.70 -7.18 16.47
N LYS A 379 8.97 -8.41 16.91
CA LYS A 379 9.42 -8.70 18.29
C LYS A 379 10.75 -7.99 18.60
N ALA A 380 11.68 -7.98 17.66
CA ALA A 380 12.99 -7.33 17.83
C ALA A 380 12.88 -5.79 17.85
N ILE A 381 11.98 -5.20 17.06
CA ILE A 381 11.74 -3.76 17.06
C ILE A 381 11.01 -3.33 18.34
N GLY A 382 10.02 -4.10 18.79
CA GLY A 382 9.23 -3.81 19.99
C GLY A 382 8.57 -2.42 19.93
N PRO A 383 8.52 -1.67 21.05
CA PRO A 383 7.83 -0.37 21.11
C PRO A 383 8.61 0.80 20.50
N ARG A 384 9.81 0.57 19.94
CA ARG A 384 10.68 1.63 19.39
C ARG A 384 10.11 2.29 18.14
N ALA A 385 9.32 1.57 17.36
CA ALA A 385 8.65 2.06 16.16
C ALA A 385 7.44 1.16 15.83
N GLN A 386 6.59 1.62 14.89
CA GLN A 386 5.51 0.81 14.33
C GLN A 386 6.03 0.09 13.07
N PRO A 387 6.36 -1.21 13.12
CA PRO A 387 6.99 -1.89 11.99
C PRO A 387 5.96 -2.34 10.94
N ILE A 388 6.34 -2.18 9.67
CA ILE A 388 5.64 -2.69 8.49
C ILE A 388 6.66 -3.48 7.68
N ILE A 389 6.52 -4.81 7.68
CA ILE A 389 7.52 -5.69 7.08
C ILE A 389 7.07 -6.04 5.67
N VAL A 390 7.84 -5.59 4.68
CA VAL A 390 7.50 -5.70 3.26
C VAL A 390 8.41 -6.73 2.59
N GLY A 391 7.82 -7.80 2.10
CA GLY A 391 8.48 -8.74 1.18
C GLY A 391 8.43 -8.23 -0.25
N TYR A 392 9.00 -8.99 -1.18
CA TYR A 392 8.90 -8.73 -2.64
C TYR A 392 9.35 -7.33 -3.05
N ALA A 393 10.35 -6.79 -2.36
CA ALA A 393 10.78 -5.40 -2.51
C ALA A 393 12.28 -5.30 -2.82
N ASN A 394 12.65 -4.39 -3.74
CA ASN A 394 14.02 -4.04 -4.13
C ASN A 394 14.84 -5.22 -4.72
N GLY A 395 14.19 -6.24 -5.24
CA GLY A 395 14.82 -7.42 -5.84
C GLY A 395 13.94 -8.65 -5.77
N ALA A 396 14.42 -9.79 -6.29
CA ALA A 396 13.69 -11.06 -6.35
C ALA A 396 14.64 -12.26 -6.25
N ILE A 397 15.05 -12.59 -5.03
CA ILE A 397 15.95 -13.72 -4.75
C ILE A 397 15.24 -15.06 -4.53
N GLY A 398 13.91 -15.13 -4.71
CA GLY A 398 13.11 -16.33 -4.41
C GLY A 398 12.72 -16.44 -2.94
N TYR A 399 12.43 -17.68 -2.48
CA TYR A 399 11.99 -17.89 -1.11
C TYR A 399 13.08 -17.60 -0.08
N ILE A 400 12.69 -16.89 1.00
CA ILE A 400 13.51 -16.66 2.18
C ILE A 400 12.94 -17.54 3.30
N ALA A 401 13.40 -18.79 3.32
CA ALA A 401 12.91 -19.82 4.24
C ALA A 401 13.55 -19.68 5.62
N THR A 402 12.83 -20.09 6.68
CA THR A 402 13.36 -20.08 8.05
C THR A 402 14.28 -21.28 8.29
N THR A 403 15.23 -21.15 9.21
CA THR A 403 16.16 -22.24 9.59
C THR A 403 15.40 -23.51 9.97
N GLU A 404 14.32 -23.36 10.76
CA GLU A 404 13.51 -24.48 11.24
C GLU A 404 12.79 -25.18 10.09
N SER A 405 12.40 -24.45 9.05
CA SER A 405 11.70 -25.01 7.91
C SER A 405 12.52 -26.03 7.10
N TYR A 406 13.85 -25.92 7.12
CA TYR A 406 14.74 -26.86 6.44
C TYR A 406 14.72 -28.25 7.10
N ALA A 407 14.51 -28.33 8.41
CA ALA A 407 14.49 -29.61 9.15
C ALA A 407 13.30 -30.50 8.71
N VAL A 408 12.15 -29.89 8.45
CA VAL A 408 10.92 -30.59 8.00
C VAL A 408 10.76 -30.57 6.46
N GLY A 409 11.62 -29.81 5.75
CA GLY A 409 11.59 -29.68 4.30
C GLY A 409 10.32 -28.97 3.80
N GLY A 410 9.84 -29.40 2.64
CA GLY A 410 8.68 -28.84 1.96
C GLY A 410 9.05 -27.94 0.78
N TYR A 411 8.06 -27.16 0.31
CA TYR A 411 8.22 -26.40 -0.95
C TYR A 411 9.17 -25.22 -0.81
N GLU A 412 8.97 -24.39 0.23
CA GLU A 412 9.70 -23.14 0.39
C GLU A 412 11.20 -23.33 0.61
N PRO A 413 11.69 -24.18 1.54
CA PRO A 413 13.11 -24.44 1.67
C PRO A 413 13.70 -25.16 0.46
N LYS A 414 12.91 -25.98 -0.27
CA LYS A 414 13.37 -26.62 -1.52
C LYS A 414 13.58 -25.59 -2.63
N ALA A 415 12.63 -24.66 -2.78
CA ALA A 415 12.64 -23.63 -3.83
C ALA A 415 13.54 -22.43 -3.48
N SER A 416 13.90 -22.25 -2.20
CA SER A 416 14.85 -21.22 -1.76
C SER A 416 16.24 -21.47 -2.36
N PRO A 417 16.93 -20.44 -2.88
CA PRO A 417 18.32 -20.54 -3.23
C PRO A 417 19.28 -20.53 -2.01
N LEU A 418 18.74 -20.13 -0.84
CA LEU A 418 19.49 -19.94 0.39
C LEU A 418 19.65 -21.25 1.18
N VAL A 419 20.59 -21.22 2.13
CA VAL A 419 20.78 -22.27 3.15
C VAL A 419 20.27 -21.77 4.52
N PRO A 420 20.11 -22.66 5.54
CA PRO A 420 19.57 -22.28 6.85
C PRO A 420 20.29 -21.13 7.54
N GLU A 421 21.60 -21.00 7.33
CA GLU A 421 22.47 -19.98 7.91
C GLU A 421 22.16 -18.55 7.42
N ALA A 422 21.41 -18.41 6.35
CA ALA A 422 21.02 -17.09 5.82
C ALA A 422 20.05 -16.34 6.76
N GLN A 423 19.15 -17.04 7.47
CA GLN A 423 18.13 -16.39 8.32
C GLN A 423 18.75 -15.45 9.39
N PRO A 424 19.69 -15.90 10.23
CA PRO A 424 20.27 -15.02 11.24
C PRO A 424 20.99 -13.81 10.63
N LEU A 425 21.55 -13.93 9.42
CA LEU A 425 22.22 -12.82 8.74
C LEU A 425 21.19 -11.77 8.26
N VAL A 426 20.08 -12.20 7.68
CA VAL A 426 18.97 -11.31 7.29
C VAL A 426 18.43 -10.56 8.51
N LEU A 427 18.10 -11.28 9.60
CA LEU A 427 17.55 -10.66 10.81
C LEU A 427 18.53 -9.67 11.45
N LYS A 428 19.83 -10.03 11.50
CA LYS A 428 20.88 -9.15 12.03
C LYS A 428 21.04 -7.88 11.17
N ALA A 429 21.00 -8.01 9.85
CA ALA A 429 21.12 -6.87 8.95
C ALA A 429 19.92 -5.92 9.07
N LEU A 430 18.70 -6.46 9.09
CA LEU A 430 17.48 -5.66 9.31
C LEU A 430 17.49 -4.96 10.68
N GLY A 431 18.01 -5.61 11.73
CA GLY A 431 18.21 -5.00 13.04
C GLY A 431 19.16 -3.79 12.97
N ARG A 432 20.33 -3.94 12.32
CA ARG A 432 21.28 -2.82 12.11
C ARG A 432 20.67 -1.67 11.33
N LEU A 433 19.92 -1.97 10.27
CA LEU A 433 19.25 -0.95 9.45
C LEU A 433 18.17 -0.23 10.23
N ALA A 434 17.38 -0.96 11.03
CA ALA A 434 16.40 -0.37 11.92
C ALA A 434 17.03 0.59 12.92
N ASP A 435 18.13 0.17 13.57
CA ASP A 435 18.85 1.01 14.54
C ASP A 435 19.38 2.30 13.90
N LYS A 436 19.90 2.24 12.65
CA LYS A 436 20.34 3.42 11.91
C LYS A 436 19.22 4.46 11.68
N VAL A 437 18.00 4.01 11.37
CA VAL A 437 16.89 4.93 11.04
C VAL A 437 16.03 5.30 12.24
N ILE A 438 15.98 4.47 13.27
CA ILE A 438 15.27 4.79 14.52
C ILE A 438 16.05 5.90 15.25
N GLY A 439 17.39 5.78 15.36
CA GLY A 439 18.25 6.71 16.08
C GLY A 439 17.91 6.80 17.56
N ASP A 440 18.65 7.59 18.32
CA ASP A 440 18.29 7.91 19.69
C ASP A 440 16.99 8.76 19.70
N VAL A 441 15.97 8.22 20.34
CA VAL A 441 14.64 8.87 20.45
C VAL A 441 14.77 10.27 21.07
N PHE A 442 15.76 10.50 21.92
CA PHE A 442 16.04 11.79 22.58
C PHE A 442 16.65 12.84 21.64
N GLU A 443 17.48 12.47 20.64
CA GLU A 443 18.05 13.46 19.72
C GLU A 443 17.00 14.08 18.78
N SER A 444 15.98 13.31 18.37
CA SER A 444 14.94 13.82 17.47
C SER A 444 14.00 14.82 18.12
N PHE A 445 13.78 14.72 19.45
CA PHE A 445 12.94 15.67 20.19
C PHE A 445 13.68 16.91 20.69
N SER A 446 15.00 16.85 20.87
CA SER A 446 15.79 17.96 21.42
C SER A 446 16.23 18.99 20.39
N LYS A 447 16.41 18.61 19.13
CA LYS A 447 16.90 19.52 18.07
C LYS A 447 15.81 20.37 17.38
N HIS A 448 14.56 19.94 17.39
CA HIS A 448 13.52 20.52 16.55
C HIS A 448 12.41 21.40 17.20
N PRO A 449 12.10 21.36 18.51
CA PRO A 449 11.04 22.23 19.06
C PRO A 449 11.34 23.72 18.89
N LYS A 450 12.62 24.12 18.93
CA LYS A 450 13.02 25.54 18.78
C LYS A 450 12.91 26.05 17.35
N ASP A 451 13.14 25.19 16.36
CA ASP A 451 13.05 25.56 14.94
C ASP A 451 11.62 25.54 14.43
N LEU A 452 10.77 24.64 14.95
CA LEU A 452 9.31 24.68 14.71
C LEU A 452 8.69 25.95 15.28
N LEU A 453 9.04 26.34 16.51
CA LEU A 453 8.57 27.60 17.12
C LEU A 453 9.05 28.83 16.37
N LYS A 454 10.27 28.81 15.79
CA LYS A 454 10.78 29.89 14.94
C LYS A 454 10.03 29.98 13.60
N ARG A 455 9.70 28.84 12.97
CA ARG A 455 8.88 28.79 11.74
C ARG A 455 7.46 29.27 11.99
N GLU A 456 6.82 28.87 13.10
CA GLU A 456 5.51 29.40 13.52
C GLU A 456 5.52 30.92 13.72
N ALA A 457 6.53 31.44 14.40
CA ALA A 457 6.68 32.88 14.60
C ALA A 457 6.88 33.64 13.30
N ALA A 458 7.67 33.09 12.37
CA ALA A 458 7.91 33.65 11.04
C ALA A 458 6.64 33.63 10.15
N GLU A 459 5.84 32.58 10.24
CA GLU A 459 4.60 32.45 9.47
C GLU A 459 3.47 33.31 10.04
N LYS A 460 3.35 33.42 11.36
CA LYS A 460 2.46 34.42 12.01
C LYS A 460 2.84 35.84 11.64
N ALA A 461 4.12 36.16 11.58
CA ALA A 461 4.60 37.48 11.16
C ALA A 461 4.32 37.77 9.67
N ARG A 462 4.29 36.74 8.81
CA ARG A 462 3.96 36.85 7.39
C ARG A 462 2.46 37.04 7.17
N LEU A 463 1.64 36.31 7.91
CA LEU A 463 0.17 36.39 7.86
C LEU A 463 -0.34 37.70 8.47
N GLY A 464 0.29 38.19 9.54
CA GLY A 464 -0.04 39.49 10.15
C GLY A 464 0.31 40.72 9.29
N LYS A 465 1.20 40.57 8.29
CA LYS A 465 1.56 41.64 7.32
C LYS A 465 0.66 41.69 6.08
N SER A 466 -0.20 40.70 5.88
CA SER A 466 -1.13 40.65 4.74
C SER A 466 -2.51 41.24 5.04
N ASN A 467 -2.75 41.70 6.27
CA ASN A 467 -4.01 42.28 6.73
C ASN A 467 -3.89 43.77 7.15
N ASN A 468 -2.88 44.49 6.66
CA ASN A 468 -2.80 45.95 6.72
C ASN A 468 -2.74 46.57 5.32
#